data_2576de50d99c384af88fc557624ff4c6
#
_entry.id   2576de50d99c384af88fc557624ff4c6
#
_cell.length_a   1.000
_cell.length_b   1.000
_cell.length_c   1.000
_cell.angle_alpha   90.00
_cell.angle_beta   90.00
_cell.angle_gamma   90.00
#
_symmetry.space_group_name_H-M   'P 1'
#
loop_
_entity.id
_entity.type
_entity.pdbx_description
1 polymer ?
#
loop_
_entity_poly.entity_id
_entity_poly.type
_entity_poly.pdbx_seq_one_letter_code
_entity_poly.pdbx_strand_id
1 'polypeptide(L)'
;MAKGFLSGSAIVAQGTCDDATNQGQSDTMKRYWLLFSQWVTVLLAVWFVVATLQPEWLRSAQRSADGMTLLQAPVGSPLSRPAGSLSAPARLASPAVVSINTSKAKSQNPHGQDPWFRFFYGEQEEQNPAGLGSGVIVSPEGHILTNNHVIEDADDIEVVLADGRRAAAKVIGTDPDTDLALLKITLDKLPVIVLGQTQELQVGDVVLAIGNPFGVGQTVTSGIVSALGRSQLGINTFENFIQTDAAINPGNSGGALVDVNGHLMGINTAIYSRSGGSMGIGFAIPISTAKQVMQDLLKNGKVIRGWIGVEPQDMSAELAESFELPTSGPTLPVGVVITGVLKNGPAAAAGIRPGDVIVKVAGQPVRNVSELLTQVAGLKPGVPADVNIWRRQGEVNLRLTPAERPAAKPRK
;
A
#
# COMPACT_ATOMS: atom_id res chain seq x y z
N MET A 1 -0.80 -39.34 66.76
CA MET A 1 -1.92 -39.39 67.71
C MET A 1 -3.18 -39.66 66.89
N ALA A 2 -3.58 -40.88 66.89
CA ALA A 2 -4.60 -41.53 67.72
C ALA A 2 -6.00 -41.24 67.15
N LYS A 3 -6.55 -42.29 66.53
CA LYS A 3 -7.65 -43.18 66.99
C LYS A 3 -9.00 -42.56 66.67
N GLY A 4 -9.97 -43.23 66.13
CA GLY A 4 -10.35 -44.62 66.10
C GLY A 4 -11.81 -44.72 65.64
N PHE A 5 -12.20 -45.82 64.98
CA PHE A 5 -13.13 -46.87 65.42
C PHE A 5 -14.59 -46.41 65.66
N LEU A 6 -15.60 -47.02 65.12
CA LEU A 6 -16.23 -48.36 65.00
C LEU A 6 -17.52 -48.20 64.22
N SER A 7 -17.87 -49.06 63.26
CA SER A 7 -18.63 -50.34 63.42
C SER A 7 -20.17 -50.18 63.49
N GLY A 8 -20.84 -50.89 62.62
CA GLY A 8 -22.29 -51.17 62.78
C GLY A 8 -22.92 -51.81 61.54
N SER A 9 -23.05 -53.07 61.61
CA SER A 9 -23.61 -54.12 60.82
C SER A 9 -25.07 -54.02 60.40
N ALA A 10 -25.34 -54.61 59.23
CA ALA A 10 -26.38 -55.60 58.86
C ALA A 10 -27.82 -55.08 58.73
N ILE A 11 -28.54 -55.40 57.69
CA ILE A 11 -29.39 -56.57 57.47
C ILE A 11 -30.02 -56.54 56.09
N VAL A 12 -29.93 -57.68 55.40
CA VAL A 12 -30.62 -58.32 54.29
C VAL A 12 -32.06 -57.95 54.05
N ALA A 13 -32.47 -57.75 52.79
CA ALA A 13 -33.68 -58.32 52.22
C ALA A 13 -33.64 -58.31 50.68
N GLN A 14 -33.99 -59.42 50.11
CA GLN A 14 -34.11 -59.84 48.74
C GLN A 14 -35.17 -59.04 47.96
N GLY A 15 -34.93 -58.84 46.69
CA GLY A 15 -35.90 -58.41 45.69
C GLY A 15 -35.35 -58.66 44.30
N THR A 16 -35.69 -59.79 43.74
CA THR A 16 -35.32 -60.27 42.41
C THR A 16 -36.14 -59.53 41.33
N CYS A 17 -35.62 -59.57 40.11
CA CYS A 17 -36.26 -59.27 38.80
C CYS A 17 -36.24 -57.78 38.36
N ASP A 18 -35.35 -57.48 37.41
CA ASP A 18 -35.58 -57.01 36.05
C ASP A 18 -34.26 -56.46 35.44
N ASP A 19 -33.41 -57.40 35.01
CA ASP A 19 -32.11 -57.07 34.45
C ASP A 19 -31.93 -57.61 33.00
N ALA A 20 -32.97 -57.51 32.19
CA ALA A 20 -32.93 -58.03 30.81
C ALA A 20 -33.10 -57.00 29.71
N THR A 21 -33.47 -55.74 30.01
CA THR A 21 -33.75 -54.74 28.94
C THR A 21 -32.76 -53.63 28.79
N ASN A 22 -31.74 -53.52 29.69
CA ASN A 22 -30.81 -52.39 29.67
C ASN A 22 -29.43 -52.68 29.01
N GLN A 23 -29.11 -53.98 28.75
CA GLN A 23 -27.86 -54.37 28.10
C GLN A 23 -27.86 -54.16 26.58
N GLY A 24 -29.00 -54.28 25.92
CA GLY A 24 -29.10 -54.10 24.45
C GLY A 24 -28.90 -52.65 23.97
N GLN A 25 -29.27 -51.68 24.80
CA GLN A 25 -29.19 -50.25 24.43
C GLN A 25 -27.80 -49.67 24.68
N SER A 26 -27.07 -50.19 25.65
CA SER A 26 -25.66 -49.80 25.95
C SER A 26 -24.69 -50.26 24.87
N ASP A 27 -24.90 -51.46 24.31
CA ASP A 27 -24.00 -52.04 23.30
C ASP A 27 -24.20 -51.41 21.92
N THR A 28 -25.42 -51.01 21.59
CA THR A 28 -25.68 -50.26 20.36
C THR A 28 -25.09 -48.86 20.39
N MET A 29 -25.16 -48.15 21.51
CA MET A 29 -24.57 -46.83 21.69
C MET A 29 -23.04 -46.89 21.67
N LYS A 30 -22.44 -47.93 22.26
CA LYS A 30 -20.98 -48.16 22.21
C LYS A 30 -20.52 -48.44 20.78
N ARG A 31 -21.29 -49.20 20.00
CA ARG A 31 -20.97 -49.46 18.57
C ARG A 31 -21.03 -48.18 17.73
N TYR A 32 -22.03 -47.34 17.91
CA TYR A 32 -22.11 -46.05 17.21
C TYR A 32 -20.99 -45.11 17.64
N TRP A 33 -20.63 -45.12 18.92
CA TRP A 33 -19.50 -44.31 19.44
C TRP A 33 -18.14 -44.79 18.90
N LEU A 34 -17.95 -46.12 18.78
CA LEU A 34 -16.75 -46.69 18.16
C LEU A 34 -16.67 -46.37 16.67
N LEU A 35 -17.78 -46.47 15.95
CA LEU A 35 -17.85 -46.10 14.54
C LEU A 35 -17.56 -44.59 14.36
N PHE A 36 -18.14 -43.74 15.19
CA PHE A 36 -17.87 -42.31 15.18
C PHE A 36 -16.38 -41.99 15.45
N SER A 37 -15.79 -42.61 16.47
CA SER A 37 -14.38 -42.40 16.79
C SER A 37 -13.47 -42.90 15.67
N GLN A 38 -13.78 -44.01 15.01
CA GLN A 38 -13.04 -44.50 13.84
C GLN A 38 -13.13 -43.51 12.66
N TRP A 39 -14.31 -42.97 12.36
CA TRP A 39 -14.49 -41.98 11.31
C TRP A 39 -13.70 -40.69 11.61
N VAL A 40 -13.75 -40.20 12.84
CA VAL A 40 -12.97 -39.02 13.28
C VAL A 40 -11.49 -39.28 13.14
N THR A 41 -11.00 -40.45 13.56
CA THR A 41 -9.56 -40.79 13.44
C THR A 41 -9.14 -40.89 11.98
N VAL A 42 -9.96 -41.52 11.11
CA VAL A 42 -9.67 -41.58 9.67
C VAL A 42 -9.66 -40.20 9.03
N LEU A 43 -10.63 -39.34 9.35
CA LEU A 43 -10.69 -37.97 8.85
C LEU A 43 -9.48 -37.13 9.31
N LEU A 44 -9.07 -37.26 10.59
CA LEU A 44 -7.88 -36.60 11.11
C LEU A 44 -6.62 -37.13 10.44
N ALA A 45 -6.50 -38.46 10.22
CA ALA A 45 -5.36 -39.03 9.52
C ALA A 45 -5.31 -38.57 8.05
N VAL A 46 -6.43 -38.55 7.34
CA VAL A 46 -6.51 -38.01 5.97
C VAL A 46 -6.16 -36.53 5.95
N TRP A 47 -6.71 -35.74 6.89
CA TRP A 47 -6.37 -34.33 7.01
C TRP A 47 -4.87 -34.12 7.29
N PHE A 48 -4.29 -34.92 8.19
CA PHE A 48 -2.86 -34.85 8.50
C PHE A 48 -1.98 -35.25 7.30
N VAL A 49 -2.37 -36.29 6.56
CA VAL A 49 -1.68 -36.72 5.33
C VAL A 49 -1.77 -35.63 4.25
N VAL A 50 -2.96 -35.06 4.05
CA VAL A 50 -3.15 -33.94 3.09
C VAL A 50 -2.37 -32.72 3.53
N ALA A 51 -2.37 -32.38 4.83
CA ALA A 51 -1.64 -31.22 5.37
C ALA A 51 -0.12 -31.38 5.27
N THR A 52 0.39 -32.63 5.35
CA THR A 52 1.85 -32.90 5.32
C THR A 52 2.39 -33.18 3.91
N LEU A 53 1.64 -33.88 3.06
CA LEU A 53 2.08 -34.27 1.71
C LEU A 53 1.65 -33.28 0.62
N GLN A 54 0.58 -32.52 0.85
CA GLN A 54 0.06 -31.53 -0.10
C GLN A 54 -0.27 -30.22 0.64
N PRO A 55 0.73 -29.54 1.27
CA PRO A 55 0.49 -28.29 1.97
C PRO A 55 -0.03 -27.17 1.04
N GLU A 56 0.16 -27.32 -0.26
CA GLU A 56 -0.30 -26.35 -1.27
C GLU A 56 -1.84 -26.35 -1.45
N TRP A 57 -2.50 -27.46 -1.15
CA TRP A 57 -3.98 -27.53 -1.23
C TRP A 57 -4.67 -26.83 -0.07
N LEU A 58 -3.97 -26.71 1.07
CA LEU A 58 -4.47 -25.98 2.26
C LEU A 58 -4.04 -24.51 2.25
N ARG A 59 -3.06 -24.15 1.46
CA ARG A 59 -2.78 -22.76 1.14
C ARG A 59 -3.81 -22.32 0.11
N SER A 60 -5.00 -21.96 0.59
CA SER A 60 -5.92 -21.16 -0.20
C SER A 60 -5.13 -19.91 -0.61
N ALA A 61 -4.75 -19.84 -1.88
CA ALA A 61 -4.38 -18.58 -2.49
C ALA A 61 -5.45 -17.58 -2.05
N GLN A 62 -5.10 -16.58 -1.27
CA GLN A 62 -5.97 -15.46 -1.01
C GLN A 62 -6.26 -14.84 -2.37
N ARG A 63 -7.27 -15.36 -3.03
CA ARG A 63 -7.87 -14.71 -4.20
C ARG A 63 -8.45 -13.43 -3.64
N SER A 64 -7.77 -12.34 -3.89
CA SER A 64 -8.37 -11.01 -3.71
C SER A 64 -9.70 -11.04 -4.46
N ALA A 65 -10.76 -10.53 -3.84
CA ALA A 65 -12.13 -10.60 -4.35
C ALA A 65 -12.34 -9.97 -5.75
N ASP A 66 -11.30 -9.37 -6.32
CA ASP A 66 -11.32 -8.55 -7.54
C ASP A 66 -10.64 -9.21 -8.75
N GLY A 67 -10.45 -10.53 -8.75
CA GLY A 67 -10.00 -11.27 -9.96
C GLY A 67 -8.54 -11.06 -10.39
N MET A 68 -7.69 -10.44 -9.54
CA MET A 68 -6.26 -10.30 -9.80
C MET A 68 -5.42 -11.16 -8.85
N THR A 69 -4.54 -12.00 -9.41
CA THR A 69 -3.59 -12.82 -8.63
C THR A 69 -2.30 -12.03 -8.43
N LEU A 70 -1.99 -11.68 -7.17
CA LEU A 70 -0.72 -11.05 -6.80
C LEU A 70 0.24 -12.07 -6.21
N LEU A 71 1.47 -12.10 -6.71
CA LEU A 71 2.56 -12.82 -6.09
C LEU A 71 3.14 -11.94 -4.97
N GLN A 72 3.06 -12.41 -3.74
CA GLN A 72 3.56 -11.67 -2.58
C GLN A 72 4.62 -12.51 -1.85
N ALA A 73 5.71 -11.85 -1.46
CA ALA A 73 6.76 -12.49 -0.66
C ALA A 73 6.19 -12.96 0.69
N PRO A 74 6.64 -14.12 1.21
CA PRO A 74 6.28 -14.58 2.54
C PRO A 74 6.71 -13.57 3.61
N VAL A 75 5.86 -13.36 4.61
CA VAL A 75 6.22 -12.56 5.79
C VAL A 75 7.30 -13.28 6.58
N GLY A 76 8.36 -12.57 6.98
CA GLY A 76 9.45 -13.12 7.80
C GLY A 76 10.49 -13.91 7.01
N SER A 77 10.51 -13.87 5.67
CA SER A 77 11.66 -14.37 4.91
C SER A 77 12.88 -13.51 5.27
N PRO A 78 13.93 -14.09 5.92
CA PRO A 78 15.12 -13.31 6.20
C PRO A 78 15.67 -12.79 4.87
N LEU A 79 15.92 -11.49 4.79
CA LEU A 79 16.65 -10.88 3.68
C LEU A 79 18.04 -11.53 3.66
N SER A 80 18.17 -12.69 3.00
CA SER A 80 19.47 -13.30 2.81
C SER A 80 20.25 -12.35 1.91
N ARG A 81 21.14 -11.59 2.54
CA ARG A 81 22.05 -10.67 1.82
C ARG A 81 23.06 -11.54 1.09
N PRO A 82 23.02 -11.66 -0.24
CA PRO A 82 24.10 -12.31 -0.96
C PRO A 82 25.36 -11.48 -0.76
N ALA A 83 26.38 -12.07 -0.16
CA ALA A 83 27.71 -11.51 -0.22
C ALA A 83 28.17 -11.58 -1.68
N GLY A 84 28.12 -10.46 -2.42
CA GLY A 84 28.60 -10.43 -3.80
C GLY A 84 27.74 -9.69 -4.81
N SER A 85 27.70 -10.19 -6.03
CA SER A 85 27.07 -9.56 -7.18
C SER A 85 25.53 -9.41 -7.04
N LEU A 86 25.03 -8.25 -7.41
CA LEU A 86 23.59 -7.96 -7.47
C LEU A 86 22.93 -8.46 -8.78
N SER A 87 23.62 -9.27 -9.56
CA SER A 87 23.11 -9.80 -10.83
C SER A 87 21.93 -10.79 -10.65
N ALA A 88 21.84 -11.45 -9.49
CA ALA A 88 20.75 -12.39 -9.21
C ALA A 88 19.41 -11.66 -9.03
N PRO A 89 19.25 -10.67 -8.12
CA PRO A 89 18.02 -9.89 -8.02
C PRO A 89 17.67 -9.15 -9.32
N ALA A 90 18.67 -8.59 -10.01
CA ALA A 90 18.45 -7.94 -11.30
C ALA A 90 17.83 -8.90 -12.33
N ARG A 91 18.35 -10.12 -12.48
CA ARG A 91 17.80 -11.13 -13.41
C ARG A 91 16.39 -11.59 -13.04
N LEU A 92 16.05 -11.62 -11.75
CA LEU A 92 14.72 -12.00 -11.29
C LEU A 92 13.69 -10.91 -11.58
N ALA A 93 14.02 -9.65 -11.33
CA ALA A 93 13.07 -8.55 -11.43
C ALA A 93 12.98 -7.93 -12.82
N SER A 94 14.11 -7.80 -13.53
CA SER A 94 14.15 -7.11 -14.83
C SER A 94 13.11 -7.60 -15.84
N PRO A 95 12.85 -8.90 -16.03
CA PRO A 95 11.89 -9.33 -17.04
C PRO A 95 10.50 -8.72 -16.87
N ALA A 96 10.10 -8.40 -15.63
CA ALA A 96 8.80 -7.80 -15.33
C ALA A 96 8.76 -6.27 -15.51
N VAL A 97 9.92 -5.63 -15.77
CA VAL A 97 9.98 -4.18 -16.03
C VAL A 97 9.88 -3.93 -17.52
N VAL A 98 8.91 -3.12 -17.91
CA VAL A 98 8.56 -2.82 -19.30
C VAL A 98 8.84 -1.36 -19.65
N SER A 99 9.02 -1.06 -20.95
CA SER A 99 8.96 0.32 -21.45
C SER A 99 7.52 0.70 -21.73
N ILE A 100 7.18 1.93 -21.42
CA ILE A 100 5.90 2.55 -21.76
C ILE A 100 6.18 3.71 -22.70
N ASN A 101 5.67 3.58 -23.91
CA ASN A 101 5.72 4.58 -24.94
C ASN A 101 4.34 5.21 -25.08
N THR A 102 4.26 6.53 -24.96
CA THR A 102 3.01 7.26 -25.13
C THR A 102 3.07 8.12 -26.37
N SER A 103 1.96 8.25 -27.07
CA SER A 103 1.83 9.19 -28.17
C SER A 103 0.62 10.09 -27.96
N LYS A 104 0.73 11.33 -28.49
CA LYS A 104 -0.35 12.30 -28.49
C LYS A 104 -0.63 12.69 -29.93
N ALA A 105 -1.90 12.62 -30.36
CA ALA A 105 -2.33 13.16 -31.64
C ALA A 105 -2.04 14.66 -31.67
N LYS A 106 -1.41 15.15 -32.73
CA LYS A 106 -0.90 16.51 -32.89
C LYS A 106 -1.87 17.57 -32.36
N SER A 107 -1.64 18.04 -31.16
CA SER A 107 -2.18 19.28 -30.62
C SER A 107 -1.02 20.21 -30.31
N GLN A 108 -1.18 21.50 -30.62
CA GLN A 108 -0.15 22.52 -30.45
C GLN A 108 0.24 22.62 -28.97
N ASN A 109 1.52 22.35 -28.68
CA ASN A 109 2.25 22.60 -27.43
C ASN A 109 1.47 22.57 -26.09
N PRO A 110 1.25 21.41 -25.46
CA PRO A 110 0.71 21.37 -24.10
C PRO A 110 1.75 21.23 -22.99
N HIS A 111 2.95 20.73 -23.30
CA HIS A 111 3.92 20.33 -22.28
C HIS A 111 4.95 21.38 -21.85
N GLY A 112 5.03 22.52 -22.50
CA GLY A 112 5.96 23.60 -22.13
C GLY A 112 5.73 24.20 -20.73
N GLN A 113 4.63 23.84 -20.06
CA GLN A 113 4.29 24.35 -18.72
C GLN A 113 4.12 23.25 -17.66
N ASP A 114 4.30 21.97 -18.01
CA ASP A 114 4.23 20.90 -17.02
C ASP A 114 5.44 20.94 -16.10
N PRO A 115 5.26 21.18 -14.78
CA PRO A 115 6.37 21.21 -13.82
C PRO A 115 7.19 19.92 -13.81
N TRP A 116 6.56 18.77 -14.05
CA TRP A 116 7.21 17.46 -14.11
C TRP A 116 8.05 17.29 -15.37
N PHE A 117 7.52 17.65 -16.53
CA PHE A 117 8.26 17.61 -17.77
C PHE A 117 9.48 18.53 -17.73
N ARG A 118 9.29 19.78 -17.25
CA ARG A 118 10.39 20.75 -17.06
C ARG A 118 11.41 20.30 -16.03
N PHE A 119 10.98 19.60 -14.99
CA PHE A 119 11.84 19.06 -13.94
C PHE A 119 12.77 17.96 -14.46
N PHE A 120 12.29 17.08 -15.35
CA PHE A 120 13.06 15.96 -15.89
C PHE A 120 13.80 16.25 -17.18
N TYR A 121 13.25 17.09 -18.09
CA TYR A 121 13.77 17.27 -19.45
C TYR A 121 14.35 18.67 -19.69
N GLY A 122 14.19 19.62 -18.77
CA GLY A 122 14.63 21.00 -18.95
C GLY A 122 13.77 21.78 -19.97
N GLU A 123 14.22 23.03 -20.27
CA GLU A 123 13.44 23.94 -21.14
C GLU A 123 13.68 23.73 -22.67
N GLN A 124 14.51 22.75 -23.08
CA GLN A 124 15.04 22.71 -24.46
C GLN A 124 14.53 21.58 -25.36
N GLU A 125 13.70 20.64 -24.90
CA GLU A 125 13.19 19.58 -25.79
C GLU A 125 11.78 19.85 -26.33
N GLU A 126 11.67 20.79 -27.26
CA GLU A 126 10.43 21.07 -28.02
C GLU A 126 10.12 20.04 -29.12
N GLN A 127 10.90 18.97 -29.33
CA GLN A 127 10.83 18.18 -30.56
C GLN A 127 10.37 16.70 -30.43
N ASN A 128 10.05 16.20 -29.23
CA ASN A 128 9.57 14.81 -29.13
C ASN A 128 8.22 14.74 -28.39
N PRO A 129 7.10 14.56 -29.11
CA PRO A 129 5.76 14.44 -28.51
C PRO A 129 5.49 13.06 -27.89
N ALA A 130 6.50 12.18 -27.79
CA ALA A 130 6.37 10.86 -27.21
C ALA A 130 6.90 10.86 -25.77
N GLY A 131 6.02 10.67 -24.82
CA GLY A 131 6.39 10.40 -23.42
C GLY A 131 7.06 9.02 -23.33
N LEU A 132 8.13 8.91 -22.55
CA LEU A 132 8.86 7.67 -22.34
C LEU A 132 8.98 7.40 -20.84
N GLY A 133 8.57 6.22 -20.42
CA GLY A 133 8.68 5.78 -19.04
C GLY A 133 8.78 4.27 -18.94
N SER A 134 8.69 3.81 -17.73
CA SER A 134 8.74 2.39 -17.40
C SER A 134 7.44 1.95 -16.73
N GLY A 135 7.23 0.65 -16.64
CA GLY A 135 6.15 0.04 -15.89
C GLY A 135 6.59 -1.29 -15.31
N VAL A 136 5.81 -1.81 -14.39
CA VAL A 136 6.08 -3.09 -13.71
C VAL A 136 4.89 -4.01 -13.85
N ILE A 137 5.06 -5.20 -14.44
CA ILE A 137 4.02 -6.22 -14.54
C ILE A 137 3.84 -6.86 -13.16
N VAL A 138 2.67 -6.67 -12.56
CA VAL A 138 2.36 -7.10 -11.19
C VAL A 138 1.39 -8.29 -11.12
N SER A 139 0.83 -8.71 -12.26
CA SER A 139 -0.04 -9.88 -12.29
C SER A 139 0.05 -10.65 -13.60
N PRO A 140 -0.21 -11.98 -13.58
CA PRO A 140 -0.22 -12.81 -14.80
C PRO A 140 -1.34 -12.44 -15.77
N GLU A 141 -2.39 -11.77 -15.28
CA GLU A 141 -3.48 -11.26 -16.10
C GLU A 141 -3.07 -10.05 -16.94
N GLY A 142 -1.87 -9.46 -16.70
CA GLY A 142 -1.31 -8.35 -17.48
C GLY A 142 -1.58 -6.97 -16.88
N HIS A 143 -1.73 -6.87 -15.55
CA HIS A 143 -1.77 -5.59 -14.88
C HIS A 143 -0.36 -5.02 -14.72
N ILE A 144 -0.23 -3.73 -15.02
CA ILE A 144 1.04 -3.01 -14.98
C ILE A 144 0.85 -1.77 -14.11
N LEU A 145 1.73 -1.60 -13.12
CA LEU A 145 1.86 -0.36 -12.36
C LEU A 145 2.85 0.56 -13.06
N THR A 146 2.51 1.84 -13.12
CA THR A 146 3.39 2.92 -13.59
C THR A 146 3.05 4.23 -12.86
N ASN A 147 3.72 5.32 -13.20
CA ASN A 147 3.35 6.63 -12.71
C ASN A 147 2.23 7.25 -13.56
N ASN A 148 1.39 8.08 -12.91
CA ASN A 148 0.35 8.83 -13.60
C ASN A 148 0.96 9.79 -14.62
N HIS A 149 2.00 10.54 -14.26
CA HIS A 149 2.65 11.50 -15.17
C HIS A 149 3.26 10.87 -16.41
N VAL A 150 3.57 9.55 -16.41
CA VAL A 150 4.05 8.83 -17.60
C VAL A 150 2.98 8.70 -18.65
N ILE A 151 1.71 8.59 -18.25
CA ILE A 151 0.58 8.34 -19.16
C ILE A 151 -0.42 9.49 -19.22
N GLU A 152 -0.20 10.54 -18.45
CA GLU A 152 -1.09 11.70 -18.43
C GLU A 152 -1.17 12.32 -19.83
N ASP A 153 -2.38 12.64 -20.25
CA ASP A 153 -2.67 13.21 -21.58
C ASP A 153 -2.26 12.33 -22.80
N ALA A 154 -1.94 11.05 -22.61
CA ALA A 154 -1.64 10.14 -23.71
C ALA A 154 -2.93 9.69 -24.42
N ASP A 155 -2.95 9.75 -25.75
CA ASP A 155 -4.04 9.20 -26.57
C ASP A 155 -3.83 7.69 -26.79
N ASP A 156 -2.58 7.28 -27.01
CA ASP A 156 -2.19 5.87 -27.20
C ASP A 156 -1.05 5.49 -26.26
N ILE A 157 -1.13 4.29 -25.70
CA ILE A 157 -0.13 3.73 -24.80
C ILE A 157 0.31 2.37 -25.34
N GLU A 158 1.59 2.27 -25.73
CA GLU A 158 2.24 1.03 -26.12
C GLU A 158 3.18 0.54 -25.02
N VAL A 159 3.07 -0.72 -24.66
CA VAL A 159 3.97 -1.39 -23.72
C VAL A 159 4.91 -2.30 -24.50
N VAL A 160 6.22 -2.18 -24.25
CA VAL A 160 7.27 -3.02 -24.82
C VAL A 160 7.92 -3.83 -23.69
N LEU A 161 7.80 -5.16 -23.79
CA LEU A 161 8.38 -6.09 -22.82
C LEU A 161 9.89 -6.25 -23.04
N ALA A 162 10.57 -6.78 -22.02
CA ALA A 162 12.01 -7.07 -22.07
C ALA A 162 12.42 -8.04 -23.20
N ASP A 163 11.52 -8.92 -23.63
CA ASP A 163 11.71 -9.87 -24.71
C ASP A 163 11.35 -9.31 -26.12
N GLY A 164 11.00 -8.02 -26.19
CA GLY A 164 10.65 -7.32 -27.41
C GLY A 164 9.18 -7.43 -27.83
N ARG A 165 8.35 -8.21 -27.13
CA ARG A 165 6.89 -8.24 -27.40
C ARG A 165 6.29 -6.88 -27.12
N ARG A 166 5.29 -6.51 -27.93
CA ARG A 166 4.59 -5.23 -27.82
C ARG A 166 3.09 -5.45 -27.66
N ALA A 167 2.45 -4.58 -26.90
CA ALA A 167 1.00 -4.58 -26.73
C ALA A 167 0.47 -3.17 -26.51
N ALA A 168 -0.71 -2.89 -27.05
CA ALA A 168 -1.48 -1.72 -26.65
C ALA A 168 -1.98 -1.92 -25.21
N ALA A 169 -1.86 -0.89 -24.39
CA ALA A 169 -2.33 -0.91 -23.01
C ALA A 169 -3.62 -0.11 -22.86
N LYS A 170 -4.50 -0.61 -21.99
CA LYS A 170 -5.71 0.12 -21.57
C LYS A 170 -5.49 0.67 -20.17
N VAL A 171 -5.86 1.91 -19.93
CA VAL A 171 -5.88 2.49 -18.59
C VAL A 171 -7.07 1.92 -17.81
N ILE A 172 -6.79 1.25 -16.70
CA ILE A 172 -7.81 0.77 -15.75
C ILE A 172 -8.24 1.93 -14.84
N GLY A 173 -7.28 2.73 -14.41
CA GLY A 173 -7.51 3.91 -13.62
C GLY A 173 -6.22 4.61 -13.25
N THR A 174 -6.36 5.84 -12.77
CA THR A 174 -5.24 6.70 -12.36
C THR A 174 -5.48 7.31 -11.00
N ASP A 175 -4.42 7.63 -10.31
CA ASP A 175 -4.42 8.37 -9.06
C ASP A 175 -3.37 9.48 -9.09
N PRO A 176 -3.72 10.66 -9.59
CA PRO A 176 -2.80 11.80 -9.65
C PRO A 176 -2.29 12.25 -8.29
N ASP A 177 -3.05 12.04 -7.23
CA ASP A 177 -2.67 12.44 -5.87
C ASP A 177 -1.46 11.69 -5.32
N THR A 178 -1.23 10.42 -5.75
CA THR A 178 -0.03 9.63 -5.41
C THR A 178 0.89 9.42 -6.60
N ASP A 179 0.54 9.94 -7.79
CA ASP A 179 1.27 9.73 -9.04
C ASP A 179 1.36 8.25 -9.44
N LEU A 180 0.26 7.51 -9.35
CA LEU A 180 0.17 6.11 -9.76
C LEU A 180 -0.88 5.90 -10.84
N ALA A 181 -0.62 4.94 -11.72
CA ALA A 181 -1.56 4.48 -12.73
C ALA A 181 -1.52 2.96 -12.86
N LEU A 182 -2.68 2.38 -13.15
CA LEU A 182 -2.83 0.95 -13.43
C LEU A 182 -3.25 0.76 -14.88
N LEU A 183 -2.42 0.01 -15.61
CA LEU A 183 -2.65 -0.36 -16.99
C LEU A 183 -2.98 -1.84 -17.12
N LYS A 184 -3.55 -2.21 -18.28
CA LYS A 184 -3.87 -3.59 -18.63
C LYS A 184 -3.40 -3.88 -20.06
N ILE A 185 -2.63 -4.95 -20.21
CA ILE A 185 -2.28 -5.54 -21.52
C ILE A 185 -2.86 -6.94 -21.65
N THR A 186 -2.96 -7.42 -22.88
CA THR A 186 -3.43 -8.79 -23.18
C THR A 186 -2.32 -9.52 -23.93
N LEU A 187 -1.49 -10.24 -23.18
CA LEU A 187 -0.44 -11.12 -23.68
C LEU A 187 -0.34 -12.33 -22.76
N ASP A 188 0.07 -13.46 -23.33
CA ASP A 188 0.30 -14.70 -22.58
C ASP A 188 1.72 -14.77 -22.02
N LYS A 189 1.90 -15.63 -21.00
CA LYS A 189 3.21 -15.94 -20.40
C LYS A 189 3.97 -14.69 -20.00
N LEU A 190 3.30 -13.83 -19.25
CA LEU A 190 3.88 -12.60 -18.75
C LEU A 190 4.84 -12.89 -17.58
N PRO A 191 6.02 -12.27 -17.56
CA PRO A 191 6.87 -12.26 -16.38
C PRO A 191 6.23 -11.35 -15.33
N VAL A 192 6.08 -11.85 -14.10
CA VAL A 192 5.43 -11.12 -13.02
C VAL A 192 6.42 -10.91 -11.87
N ILE A 193 6.48 -9.69 -11.34
CA ILE A 193 7.33 -9.38 -10.21
C ILE A 193 6.69 -9.86 -8.90
N VAL A 194 7.53 -10.27 -7.93
CA VAL A 194 7.08 -10.59 -6.57
C VAL A 194 7.02 -9.31 -5.76
N LEU A 195 5.87 -9.04 -5.12
CA LEU A 195 5.68 -7.86 -4.27
C LEU A 195 6.34 -8.08 -2.91
N GLY A 196 7.22 -7.17 -2.51
CA GLY A 196 7.88 -7.17 -1.21
C GLY A 196 7.00 -6.61 -0.08
N GLN A 197 7.64 -6.43 1.08
CA GLN A 197 7.03 -5.89 2.30
C GLN A 197 7.76 -4.60 2.68
N THR A 198 7.18 -3.44 2.35
CA THR A 198 7.82 -2.13 2.62
C THR A 198 8.11 -1.92 4.11
N GLN A 199 7.32 -2.53 5.01
CA GLN A 199 7.48 -2.40 6.46
C GLN A 199 8.77 -3.06 6.99
N GLU A 200 9.37 -3.97 6.21
CA GLU A 200 10.61 -4.66 6.55
C GLU A 200 11.86 -3.88 6.09
N LEU A 201 11.68 -2.85 5.24
CA LEU A 201 12.79 -2.01 4.77
C LEU A 201 13.39 -1.18 5.91
N GLN A 202 14.71 -1.11 5.91
CA GLN A 202 15.48 -0.28 6.83
C GLN A 202 16.43 0.63 6.05
N VAL A 203 16.74 1.79 6.64
CA VAL A 203 17.78 2.66 6.12
C VAL A 203 19.11 1.91 6.10
N GLY A 204 19.79 1.95 4.95
CA GLY A 204 21.02 1.19 4.69
C GLY A 204 20.80 -0.12 3.93
N ASP A 205 19.58 -0.59 3.75
CA ASP A 205 19.30 -1.77 2.92
C ASP A 205 19.64 -1.50 1.46
N VAL A 206 20.30 -2.48 0.82
CA VAL A 206 20.66 -2.39 -0.59
C VAL A 206 19.42 -2.55 -1.46
N VAL A 207 19.27 -1.66 -2.43
CA VAL A 207 18.18 -1.66 -3.42
C VAL A 207 18.69 -1.48 -4.83
N LEU A 208 17.90 -1.95 -5.81
CA LEU A 208 18.14 -1.77 -7.22
C LEU A 208 16.99 -0.96 -7.81
N ALA A 209 17.30 0.10 -8.54
CA ALA A 209 16.33 0.81 -9.38
C ALA A 209 16.44 0.27 -10.81
N ILE A 210 15.32 -0.22 -11.34
CA ILE A 210 15.23 -0.85 -12.66
C ILE A 210 14.25 -0.05 -13.51
N GLY A 211 14.68 0.36 -14.68
CA GLY A 211 13.85 0.98 -15.70
C GLY A 211 14.13 0.39 -17.07
N ASN A 212 13.30 0.73 -18.05
CA ASN A 212 13.48 0.34 -19.45
C ASN A 212 13.26 1.54 -20.38
N PRO A 213 14.12 2.58 -20.24
CA PRO A 213 13.99 3.78 -21.07
C PRO A 213 14.18 3.44 -22.54
N PHE A 214 13.33 3.99 -23.39
CA PHE A 214 13.42 3.89 -24.86
C PHE A 214 13.22 2.48 -25.44
N GLY A 215 12.94 1.44 -24.63
CA GLY A 215 12.83 0.06 -25.10
C GLY A 215 14.12 -0.50 -25.76
N VAL A 216 15.24 0.20 -25.56
CA VAL A 216 16.55 -0.21 -26.12
C VAL A 216 17.36 -1.11 -25.20
N GLY A 217 16.80 -1.43 -24.05
CA GLY A 217 17.40 -2.28 -23.02
C GLY A 217 17.12 -1.77 -21.61
N GLN A 218 17.07 -2.72 -20.69
CA GLN A 218 16.84 -2.41 -19.28
C GLN A 218 18.09 -1.78 -18.65
N THR A 219 17.86 -0.76 -17.86
CA THR A 219 18.90 -0.13 -17.05
C THR A 219 18.68 -0.51 -15.60
N VAL A 220 19.73 -0.98 -14.94
CA VAL A 220 19.76 -1.33 -13.53
C VAL A 220 20.80 -0.48 -12.85
N THR A 221 20.38 0.27 -11.83
CA THR A 221 21.28 1.01 -10.93
C THR A 221 21.14 0.46 -9.52
N SER A 222 22.16 0.61 -8.70
CA SER A 222 22.17 0.14 -7.32
C SER A 222 22.50 1.25 -6.35
N GLY A 223 21.94 1.17 -5.17
CA GLY A 223 22.17 2.07 -4.06
C GLY A 223 21.61 1.47 -2.79
N ILE A 224 21.29 2.31 -1.83
CA ILE A 224 20.70 1.94 -0.56
C ILE A 224 19.41 2.72 -0.31
N VAL A 225 18.61 2.26 0.63
CA VAL A 225 17.56 3.07 1.24
C VAL A 225 18.22 4.15 2.07
N SER A 226 18.16 5.41 1.61
CA SER A 226 18.73 6.56 2.29
C SER A 226 17.83 7.11 3.40
N ALA A 227 16.51 7.01 3.21
CA ALA A 227 15.50 7.38 4.21
C ALA A 227 14.15 6.75 3.87
N LEU A 228 13.27 6.67 4.86
CA LEU A 228 11.88 6.22 4.73
C LEU A 228 10.93 7.33 5.18
N GLY A 229 9.69 7.30 4.66
CA GLY A 229 8.65 8.23 5.07
C GLY A 229 8.89 9.68 4.64
N ARG A 230 9.63 9.91 3.54
CA ARG A 230 9.87 11.27 3.04
C ARG A 230 8.56 11.88 2.55
N SER A 231 8.24 13.03 3.12
CA SER A 231 7.04 13.83 2.84
C SER A 231 7.40 15.31 2.83
N GLN A 232 6.42 16.18 2.48
CA GLN A 232 6.58 17.64 2.42
C GLN A 232 7.61 18.09 1.36
N LEU A 233 7.76 17.28 0.30
CA LEU A 233 8.63 17.62 -0.84
C LEU A 233 7.88 18.45 -1.89
N GLY A 234 6.54 18.48 -1.83
CA GLY A 234 5.68 19.19 -2.79
C GLY A 234 5.62 18.50 -4.15
N ILE A 235 6.00 17.23 -4.20
CA ILE A 235 5.97 16.41 -5.41
C ILE A 235 4.55 15.91 -5.67
N ASN A 236 3.96 15.25 -4.68
CA ASN A 236 2.59 14.70 -4.74
C ASN A 236 1.73 15.24 -3.61
N THR A 237 0.41 15.09 -3.72
CA THR A 237 -0.50 15.42 -2.61
C THR A 237 -0.30 14.49 -1.41
N PHE A 238 -0.13 13.19 -1.68
CA PHE A 238 0.16 12.20 -0.65
C PHE A 238 1.56 11.65 -0.86
N GLU A 239 2.44 11.99 0.06
CA GLU A 239 3.85 11.62 0.03
C GLU A 239 4.18 10.71 1.22
N ASN A 240 4.92 9.66 0.93
CA ASN A 240 5.50 8.74 1.91
C ASN A 240 6.65 7.99 1.23
N PHE A 241 7.56 8.73 0.59
CA PHE A 241 8.53 8.14 -0.31
C PHE A 241 9.62 7.34 0.41
N ILE A 242 10.10 6.30 -0.28
CA ILE A 242 11.40 5.70 -0.05
C ILE A 242 12.41 6.58 -0.76
N GLN A 243 13.38 7.12 -0.02
CA GLN A 243 14.51 7.83 -0.59
C GLN A 243 15.67 6.84 -0.83
N THR A 244 16.31 6.94 -2.00
CA THR A 244 17.45 6.10 -2.37
C THR A 244 18.51 6.93 -3.11
N ASP A 245 19.77 6.51 -3.03
CA ASP A 245 20.89 7.04 -3.83
C ASP A 245 21.13 6.19 -5.10
N ALA A 246 20.39 5.10 -5.30
CA ALA A 246 20.33 4.41 -6.59
C ALA A 246 19.97 5.44 -7.68
N ALA A 247 20.76 5.51 -8.74
CA ALA A 247 20.58 6.53 -9.77
C ALA A 247 19.24 6.32 -10.51
N ILE A 248 18.30 7.24 -10.27
CA ILE A 248 17.04 7.36 -11.02
C ILE A 248 17.25 8.49 -12.03
N ASN A 249 16.94 8.25 -13.28
CA ASN A 249 17.04 9.18 -14.39
C ASN A 249 15.76 9.15 -15.22
N PRO A 250 15.53 10.11 -16.13
CA PRO A 250 14.42 10.09 -17.07
C PRO A 250 14.31 8.73 -17.78
N GLY A 251 13.08 8.17 -17.81
CA GLY A 251 12.79 6.83 -18.30
C GLY A 251 12.75 5.74 -17.23
N ASN A 252 13.33 5.93 -16.06
CA ASN A 252 13.16 4.99 -14.92
C ASN A 252 11.85 5.20 -14.16
N SER A 253 11.18 6.35 -14.36
CA SER A 253 9.87 6.65 -13.74
C SER A 253 8.84 5.58 -14.12
N GLY A 254 8.10 5.09 -13.14
CA GLY A 254 7.18 3.95 -13.28
C GLY A 254 7.86 2.58 -13.19
N GLY A 255 9.20 2.52 -13.21
CA GLY A 255 9.98 1.30 -13.05
C GLY A 255 10.06 0.82 -11.60
N ALA A 256 10.78 -0.27 -11.39
CA ALA A 256 10.84 -0.97 -10.11
C ALA A 256 12.00 -0.46 -9.23
N LEU A 257 11.73 -0.28 -7.93
CA LEU A 257 12.74 -0.33 -6.87
C LEU A 257 12.62 -1.70 -6.20
N VAL A 258 13.68 -2.50 -6.23
CA VAL A 258 13.65 -3.88 -5.70
C VAL A 258 14.72 -4.11 -4.64
N ASP A 259 14.48 -5.07 -3.76
CA ASP A 259 15.43 -5.53 -2.75
C ASP A 259 16.48 -6.50 -3.34
N VAL A 260 17.37 -7.01 -2.49
CA VAL A 260 18.41 -7.98 -2.84
C VAL A 260 17.86 -9.38 -3.21
N ASN A 261 16.57 -9.62 -3.06
CA ASN A 261 15.88 -10.84 -3.47
C ASN A 261 15.10 -10.64 -4.79
N GLY A 262 15.08 -9.42 -5.34
CA GLY A 262 14.31 -9.06 -6.53
C GLY A 262 12.82 -8.80 -6.25
N HIS A 263 12.45 -8.59 -4.99
CA HIS A 263 11.09 -8.24 -4.62
C HIS A 263 10.83 -6.73 -4.82
N LEU A 264 9.67 -6.39 -5.34
CA LEU A 264 9.27 -5.01 -5.58
C LEU A 264 8.99 -4.29 -4.25
N MET A 265 9.79 -3.28 -3.94
CA MET A 265 9.66 -2.47 -2.73
C MET A 265 9.00 -1.12 -2.99
N GLY A 266 9.10 -0.61 -4.22
CA GLY A 266 8.48 0.64 -4.63
C GLY A 266 8.47 0.87 -6.13
N ILE A 267 7.79 1.92 -6.56
CA ILE A 267 7.73 2.41 -7.94
C ILE A 267 8.58 3.68 -8.01
N ASN A 268 9.64 3.67 -8.82
CA ASN A 268 10.49 4.83 -9.05
C ASN A 268 9.64 5.98 -9.60
N THR A 269 9.74 7.18 -9.04
CA THR A 269 8.89 8.29 -9.46
C THR A 269 9.64 9.58 -9.73
N ALA A 270 10.50 10.04 -8.81
CA ALA A 270 11.08 11.36 -8.87
C ALA A 270 12.56 11.39 -8.48
N ILE A 271 13.23 12.47 -8.83
CA ILE A 271 14.57 12.80 -8.35
C ILE A 271 14.58 14.23 -7.80
N TYR A 272 15.45 14.51 -6.85
CA TYR A 272 15.79 15.88 -6.51
C TYR A 272 16.99 16.31 -7.38
N SER A 273 16.75 17.16 -8.37
CA SER A 273 17.78 17.54 -9.32
C SER A 273 17.61 19.00 -9.79
N ARG A 274 18.73 19.68 -10.04
CA ARG A 274 18.77 21.00 -10.68
C ARG A 274 19.13 20.90 -12.16
N SER A 275 19.68 19.78 -12.59
CA SER A 275 20.21 19.56 -13.94
C SER A 275 19.40 18.53 -14.75
N GLY A 276 18.34 17.95 -14.17
CA GLY A 276 17.54 16.90 -14.80
C GLY A 276 18.12 15.49 -14.67
N GLY A 277 19.38 15.32 -14.24
CA GLY A 277 19.99 14.02 -13.98
C GLY A 277 20.08 13.68 -12.50
N SER A 278 20.35 12.41 -12.17
CA SER A 278 20.51 11.95 -10.80
C SER A 278 21.66 12.66 -10.08
N MET A 279 21.37 13.17 -8.90
CA MET A 279 22.35 13.73 -7.97
C MET A 279 22.51 12.86 -6.69
N GLY A 280 22.11 11.59 -6.76
CA GLY A 280 22.14 10.68 -5.61
C GLY A 280 20.95 10.87 -4.65
N ILE A 281 19.88 11.54 -5.10
CA ILE A 281 18.66 11.70 -4.33
C ILE A 281 17.50 11.33 -5.24
N GLY A 282 17.02 10.09 -5.11
CA GLY A 282 15.88 9.55 -5.82
C GLY A 282 14.75 9.15 -4.86
N PHE A 283 13.54 9.11 -5.37
CA PHE A 283 12.33 8.79 -4.63
C PHE A 283 11.53 7.70 -5.32
N ALA A 284 11.01 6.77 -4.52
CA ALA A 284 10.09 5.75 -4.98
C ALA A 284 8.83 5.72 -4.11
N ILE A 285 7.69 5.49 -4.74
CA ILE A 285 6.39 5.28 -4.06
C ILE A 285 6.40 3.88 -3.47
N PRO A 286 6.19 3.70 -2.14
CA PRO A 286 6.21 2.39 -1.50
C PRO A 286 5.20 1.42 -2.12
N ILE A 287 5.56 0.14 -2.23
CA ILE A 287 4.64 -0.88 -2.77
C ILE A 287 3.40 -1.08 -1.90
N SER A 288 3.47 -0.79 -0.60
CA SER A 288 2.30 -0.77 0.27
C SER A 288 1.24 0.24 -0.19
N THR A 289 1.67 1.45 -0.56
CA THR A 289 0.80 2.48 -1.14
C THR A 289 0.28 2.06 -2.50
N ALA A 290 1.16 1.58 -3.40
CA ALA A 290 0.78 1.15 -4.74
C ALA A 290 -0.22 -0.02 -4.72
N LYS A 291 -0.08 -0.96 -3.79
CA LYS A 291 -1.01 -2.08 -3.60
C LYS A 291 -2.40 -1.61 -3.21
N GLN A 292 -2.51 -0.64 -2.29
CA GLN A 292 -3.79 -0.08 -1.88
C GLN A 292 -4.47 0.67 -3.04
N VAL A 293 -3.73 1.56 -3.72
CA VAL A 293 -4.22 2.30 -4.89
C VAL A 293 -4.71 1.35 -5.98
N MET A 294 -3.92 0.33 -6.30
CA MET A 294 -4.28 -0.69 -7.29
C MET A 294 -5.59 -1.42 -6.94
N GLN A 295 -5.78 -1.80 -5.67
CA GLN A 295 -7.02 -2.44 -5.22
C GLN A 295 -8.23 -1.51 -5.39
N ASP A 296 -8.08 -0.24 -5.05
CA ASP A 296 -9.15 0.75 -5.21
C ASP A 296 -9.47 1.00 -6.68
N LEU A 297 -8.46 1.12 -7.54
CA LEU A 297 -8.64 1.29 -8.99
C LEU A 297 -9.33 0.09 -9.64
N LEU A 298 -8.97 -1.13 -9.26
CA LEU A 298 -9.62 -2.35 -9.75
C LEU A 298 -11.10 -2.44 -9.33
N LYS A 299 -11.39 -2.08 -8.08
CA LYS A 299 -12.73 -2.21 -7.53
C LYS A 299 -13.68 -1.11 -7.94
N ASN A 300 -13.18 0.13 -7.93
CA ASN A 300 -14.01 1.34 -8.05
C ASN A 300 -13.71 2.15 -9.31
N GLY A 301 -12.69 1.81 -10.08
CA GLY A 301 -12.17 2.61 -11.20
C GLY A 301 -11.47 3.91 -10.77
N LYS A 302 -11.48 4.23 -9.47
CA LYS A 302 -10.87 5.42 -8.86
C LYS A 302 -10.49 5.16 -7.42
N VAL A 303 -9.57 5.95 -6.88
CA VAL A 303 -9.24 5.93 -5.45
C VAL A 303 -10.20 6.83 -4.69
N ILE A 304 -10.86 6.27 -3.68
CA ILE A 304 -11.81 7.01 -2.84
C ILE A 304 -11.11 7.44 -1.56
N ARG A 305 -11.01 8.74 -1.34
CA ARG A 305 -10.38 9.33 -0.14
C ARG A 305 -11.35 10.19 0.64
N GLY A 306 -11.23 10.16 1.95
CA GLY A 306 -11.89 11.12 2.82
C GLY A 306 -11.34 12.53 2.62
N TRP A 307 -12.20 13.52 2.82
CA TRP A 307 -11.88 14.93 2.69
C TRP A 307 -12.70 15.74 3.68
N ILE A 308 -12.08 16.78 4.25
CA ILE A 308 -12.73 17.61 5.27
C ILE A 308 -12.84 19.08 4.90
N GLY A 309 -12.10 19.55 3.89
CA GLY A 309 -12.22 20.93 3.37
C GLY A 309 -11.58 21.97 4.29
N VAL A 310 -10.30 21.76 4.63
CA VAL A 310 -9.49 22.70 5.41
C VAL A 310 -8.24 23.09 4.64
N GLU A 311 -7.65 24.23 5.01
CA GLU A 311 -6.32 24.67 4.62
C GLU A 311 -5.39 24.45 5.80
N PRO A 312 -4.61 23.34 5.79
CA PRO A 312 -3.74 22.98 6.88
C PRO A 312 -2.35 23.61 6.70
N GLN A 313 -1.71 23.96 7.81
CA GLN A 313 -0.33 24.43 7.85
C GLN A 313 0.38 23.84 9.06
N ASP A 314 1.68 23.51 8.87
CA ASP A 314 2.50 23.04 9.98
C ASP A 314 2.67 24.14 11.02
N MET A 315 2.72 23.76 12.29
CA MET A 315 2.89 24.69 13.39
C MET A 315 4.28 25.36 13.31
N SER A 316 4.29 26.70 13.28
CA SER A 316 5.51 27.48 13.51
C SER A 316 5.34 28.36 14.76
N ALA A 317 6.44 28.89 15.26
CA ALA A 317 6.41 29.81 16.41
C ALA A 317 5.57 31.06 16.12
N GLU A 318 5.71 31.63 14.92
CA GLU A 318 4.95 32.81 14.49
C GLU A 318 3.45 32.52 14.39
N LEU A 319 3.07 31.34 13.90
CA LEU A 319 1.67 30.91 13.85
C LEU A 319 1.11 30.69 15.24
N ALA A 320 1.87 30.04 16.13
CA ALA A 320 1.45 29.84 17.51
C ALA A 320 1.17 31.18 18.19
N GLU A 321 2.03 32.18 18.00
CA GLU A 321 1.85 33.54 18.52
C GLU A 321 0.62 34.22 17.91
N SER A 322 0.46 34.17 16.57
CA SER A 322 -0.64 34.85 15.86
C SER A 322 -2.03 34.29 16.22
N PHE A 323 -2.11 33.02 16.61
CA PHE A 323 -3.34 32.39 17.05
C PHE A 323 -3.49 32.30 18.58
N GLU A 324 -2.64 33.02 19.33
CA GLU A 324 -2.65 33.06 20.81
C GLU A 324 -2.50 31.65 21.42
N LEU A 325 -1.74 30.77 20.78
CA LEU A 325 -1.45 29.44 21.28
C LEU A 325 -0.27 29.47 22.24
N PRO A 326 -0.15 28.51 23.17
CA PRO A 326 1.01 28.45 24.07
C PRO A 326 2.32 28.37 23.26
N THR A 327 3.22 29.33 23.42
CA THR A 327 4.49 29.44 22.68
C THR A 327 5.67 28.84 23.42
N SER A 328 5.49 28.43 24.69
CA SER A 328 6.57 27.88 25.52
C SER A 328 6.03 26.87 26.53
N GLY A 329 6.84 25.84 26.82
CA GLY A 329 6.54 24.80 27.81
C GLY A 329 6.21 23.44 27.20
N PRO A 330 6.01 22.39 28.02
CA PRO A 330 5.69 21.03 27.57
C PRO A 330 4.27 20.90 26.95
N THR A 331 3.53 21.99 26.87
CA THR A 331 2.13 22.07 26.41
C THR A 331 1.95 22.70 25.04
N LEU A 332 3.03 22.94 24.26
CA LEU A 332 2.86 23.30 22.86
C LEU A 332 2.00 22.21 22.18
N PRO A 333 0.82 22.55 21.65
CA PRO A 333 0.02 21.56 20.96
C PRO A 333 0.79 21.11 19.72
N VAL A 334 1.33 19.90 19.78
CA VAL A 334 1.87 19.25 18.57
C VAL A 334 0.67 18.93 17.69
N GLY A 335 0.61 19.56 16.49
CA GLY A 335 -0.53 19.38 15.61
C GLY A 335 -0.44 20.28 14.38
N VAL A 336 -1.53 20.36 13.66
CA VAL A 336 -1.65 21.11 12.41
C VAL A 336 -2.63 22.27 12.59
N VAL A 337 -2.15 23.49 12.35
CA VAL A 337 -2.99 24.70 12.39
C VAL A 337 -3.89 24.74 11.16
N ILE A 338 -5.15 25.06 11.38
CA ILE A 338 -6.11 25.30 10.31
C ILE A 338 -6.15 26.80 10.04
N THR A 339 -5.64 27.21 8.87
CA THR A 339 -5.62 28.62 8.44
C THR A 339 -6.87 29.03 7.69
N GLY A 340 -7.53 28.04 7.04
CA GLY A 340 -8.76 28.25 6.32
C GLY A 340 -9.71 27.05 6.43
N VAL A 341 -11.01 27.33 6.35
CA VAL A 341 -12.06 26.29 6.32
C VAL A 341 -13.02 26.60 5.18
N LEU A 342 -13.23 25.64 4.30
CA LEU A 342 -14.12 25.78 3.15
C LEU A 342 -15.57 25.92 3.62
N LYS A 343 -16.25 26.98 3.21
CA LYS A 343 -17.67 27.19 3.48
C LYS A 343 -18.47 25.99 2.96
N ASN A 344 -19.39 25.47 3.75
CA ASN A 344 -20.20 24.28 3.44
C ASN A 344 -19.40 22.95 3.32
N GLY A 345 -18.13 22.93 3.73
CA GLY A 345 -17.35 21.71 3.82
C GLY A 345 -17.62 20.93 5.12
N PRO A 346 -17.17 19.66 5.19
CA PRO A 346 -17.34 18.81 6.37
C PRO A 346 -16.77 19.43 7.66
N ALA A 347 -15.60 20.06 7.57
CA ALA A 347 -14.96 20.72 8.72
C ALA A 347 -15.80 21.90 9.22
N ALA A 348 -16.36 22.73 8.33
CA ALA A 348 -17.23 23.82 8.71
C ALA A 348 -18.51 23.30 9.39
N ALA A 349 -19.11 22.24 8.88
CA ALA A 349 -20.29 21.59 9.45
C ALA A 349 -20.02 21.01 10.83
N ALA A 350 -18.81 20.48 11.06
CA ALA A 350 -18.36 19.96 12.36
C ALA A 350 -17.95 21.06 13.34
N GLY A 351 -17.90 22.33 12.91
CA GLY A 351 -17.56 23.47 13.76
C GLY A 351 -16.05 23.72 13.91
N ILE A 352 -15.22 23.19 13.01
CA ILE A 352 -13.79 23.55 12.89
C ILE A 352 -13.71 24.99 12.35
N ARG A 353 -12.76 25.76 12.86
CA ARG A 353 -12.57 27.18 12.55
C ARG A 353 -11.09 27.49 12.27
N PRO A 354 -10.80 28.55 11.53
CA PRO A 354 -9.44 29.07 11.45
C PRO A 354 -8.89 29.35 12.85
N GLY A 355 -7.64 28.99 13.10
CA GLY A 355 -6.97 29.05 14.41
C GLY A 355 -7.11 27.78 15.27
N ASP A 356 -7.91 26.79 14.84
CA ASP A 356 -7.89 25.48 15.52
C ASP A 356 -6.62 24.70 15.14
N VAL A 357 -6.13 23.90 16.08
CA VAL A 357 -5.02 22.97 15.85
C VAL A 357 -5.55 21.55 15.91
N ILE A 358 -5.50 20.82 14.81
CA ILE A 358 -5.87 19.39 14.81
C ILE A 358 -4.72 18.60 15.42
N VAL A 359 -4.99 17.85 16.49
CA VAL A 359 -4.01 17.07 17.25
C VAL A 359 -4.22 15.56 17.10
N LYS A 360 -5.47 15.10 16.81
CA LYS A 360 -5.77 13.69 16.54
C LYS A 360 -6.92 13.57 15.54
N VAL A 361 -6.87 12.52 14.71
CA VAL A 361 -7.96 12.12 13.81
C VAL A 361 -8.23 10.64 14.02
N ALA A 362 -9.47 10.25 14.30
CA ALA A 362 -9.86 8.86 14.58
C ALA A 362 -8.97 8.19 15.64
N GLY A 363 -8.59 8.94 16.70
CA GLY A 363 -7.73 8.47 17.77
C GLY A 363 -6.23 8.44 17.46
N GLN A 364 -5.82 8.68 16.22
CA GLN A 364 -4.41 8.71 15.81
C GLN A 364 -3.83 10.13 15.97
N PRO A 365 -2.64 10.30 16.55
CA PRO A 365 -2.02 11.61 16.70
C PRO A 365 -1.63 12.19 15.32
N VAL A 366 -1.76 13.52 15.20
CA VAL A 366 -1.37 14.30 14.03
C VAL A 366 -0.27 15.25 14.43
N ARG A 367 0.89 15.20 13.78
CA ARG A 367 2.06 16.03 14.10
C ARG A 367 2.38 17.05 13.02
N ASN A 368 2.01 16.77 11.79
CA ASN A 368 2.29 17.59 10.60
C ASN A 368 1.19 17.44 9.55
N VAL A 369 1.23 18.29 8.52
CA VAL A 369 0.26 18.32 7.43
C VAL A 369 0.19 16.98 6.68
N SER A 370 1.32 16.32 6.44
CA SER A 370 1.35 15.04 5.72
C SER A 370 0.62 13.93 6.49
N GLU A 371 0.82 13.86 7.81
CA GLU A 371 0.08 12.92 8.68
C GLU A 371 -1.41 13.24 8.70
N LEU A 372 -1.79 14.54 8.79
CA LEU A 372 -3.19 14.94 8.72
C LEU A 372 -3.84 14.50 7.41
N LEU A 373 -3.20 14.80 6.28
CA LEU A 373 -3.71 14.43 4.95
C LEU A 373 -3.89 12.92 4.84
N THR A 374 -2.89 12.15 5.28
CA THR A 374 -2.92 10.67 5.23
C THR A 374 -4.06 10.11 6.08
N GLN A 375 -4.21 10.58 7.32
CA GLN A 375 -5.26 10.10 8.21
C GLN A 375 -6.66 10.47 7.72
N VAL A 376 -6.84 11.71 7.26
CA VAL A 376 -8.11 12.18 6.68
C VAL A 376 -8.45 11.40 5.41
N ALA A 377 -7.48 11.15 4.54
CA ALA A 377 -7.68 10.37 3.32
C ALA A 377 -8.12 8.92 3.62
N GLY A 378 -7.64 8.35 4.72
CA GLY A 378 -8.03 7.01 5.17
C GLY A 378 -9.44 6.91 5.78
N LEU A 379 -10.09 8.05 6.08
CA LEU A 379 -11.46 8.06 6.57
C LEU A 379 -12.44 7.66 5.46
N LYS A 380 -13.44 6.85 5.81
CA LYS A 380 -14.51 6.49 4.85
C LYS A 380 -15.47 7.66 4.68
N PRO A 381 -15.69 8.17 3.45
CA PRO A 381 -16.69 9.20 3.21
C PRO A 381 -18.08 8.80 3.73
N GLY A 382 -18.77 9.74 4.37
CA GLY A 382 -20.09 9.53 4.96
C GLY A 382 -20.11 8.84 6.33
N VAL A 383 -18.96 8.35 6.83
CA VAL A 383 -18.85 7.71 8.15
C VAL A 383 -18.26 8.71 9.16
N PRO A 384 -18.99 9.05 10.24
CA PRO A 384 -18.48 9.97 11.24
C PRO A 384 -17.20 9.48 11.92
N ALA A 385 -16.24 10.37 12.11
CA ALA A 385 -14.99 10.14 12.83
C ALA A 385 -14.76 11.22 13.87
N ASP A 386 -14.08 10.86 14.96
CA ASP A 386 -13.71 11.80 16.01
C ASP A 386 -12.45 12.58 15.61
N VAL A 387 -12.48 13.89 15.80
CA VAL A 387 -11.36 14.80 15.53
C VAL A 387 -11.12 15.60 16.81
N ASN A 388 -9.94 15.45 17.39
CA ASN A 388 -9.54 16.25 18.54
C ASN A 388 -8.80 17.48 18.04
N ILE A 389 -9.25 18.63 18.46
CA ILE A 389 -8.64 19.91 18.17
C ILE A 389 -8.22 20.61 19.47
N TRP A 390 -7.18 21.42 19.36
CA TRP A 390 -6.86 22.39 20.37
C TRP A 390 -7.43 23.76 19.94
N ARG A 391 -8.24 24.37 20.77
CA ARG A 391 -8.85 25.68 20.53
C ARG A 391 -8.61 26.59 21.74
N ARG A 392 -7.90 27.70 21.54
CA ARG A 392 -7.49 28.62 22.61
C ARG A 392 -6.66 27.90 23.67
N GLN A 393 -7.24 27.56 24.83
CA GLN A 393 -6.54 26.94 25.96
C GLN A 393 -7.06 25.53 26.32
N GLY A 394 -7.79 24.88 25.41
CA GLY A 394 -8.39 23.58 25.71
C GLY A 394 -8.50 22.64 24.52
N GLU A 395 -8.48 21.35 24.83
CA GLU A 395 -8.77 20.29 23.87
C GLU A 395 -10.30 20.16 23.70
N VAL A 396 -10.77 20.09 22.46
CA VAL A 396 -12.18 19.90 22.10
C VAL A 396 -12.27 18.69 21.19
N ASN A 397 -13.18 17.79 21.50
CA ASN A 397 -13.50 16.66 20.62
C ASN A 397 -14.70 17.04 19.74
N LEU A 398 -14.52 16.93 18.42
CA LEU A 398 -15.55 17.17 17.41
C LEU A 398 -15.82 15.88 16.65
N ARG A 399 -17.10 15.66 16.32
CA ARG A 399 -17.51 14.55 15.46
C ARG A 399 -17.69 15.08 14.04
N LEU A 400 -16.87 14.60 13.12
CA LEU A 400 -16.80 15.06 11.73
C LEU A 400 -17.19 13.93 10.78
N THR A 401 -18.04 14.21 9.81
CA THR A 401 -18.39 13.28 8.73
C THR A 401 -17.62 13.70 7.48
N PRO A 402 -16.55 12.98 7.06
CA PRO A 402 -15.79 13.34 5.87
C PRO A 402 -16.64 13.16 4.61
N ALA A 403 -16.43 14.01 3.61
CA ALA A 403 -16.93 13.82 2.26
C ALA A 403 -15.90 13.05 1.41
N GLU A 404 -16.30 12.61 0.22
CA GLU A 404 -15.36 12.15 -0.79
C GLU A 404 -14.52 13.33 -1.29
N ARG A 405 -13.21 13.11 -1.42
CA ARG A 405 -12.28 14.13 -1.92
C ARG A 405 -12.67 14.50 -3.35
N PRO A 406 -12.89 15.79 -3.66
CA PRO A 406 -13.12 16.23 -5.01
C PRO A 406 -11.95 15.86 -5.92
N ALA A 407 -12.23 15.41 -7.14
CA ALA A 407 -11.20 15.19 -8.14
C ALA A 407 -10.36 16.47 -8.32
N ALA A 408 -9.06 16.31 -8.42
CA ALA A 408 -8.17 17.43 -8.73
C ALA A 408 -8.63 18.06 -10.04
N LYS A 409 -8.87 19.37 -10.03
CA LYS A 409 -9.12 20.06 -11.29
C LYS A 409 -7.85 19.98 -12.14
N PRO A 410 -7.96 19.67 -13.45
CA PRO A 410 -6.80 19.76 -14.31
C PRO A 410 -6.18 21.14 -14.14
N ARG A 411 -4.90 21.18 -13.88
CA ARG A 411 -4.13 22.44 -13.80
C ARG A 411 -4.23 23.08 -15.19
N LYS A 412 -4.90 24.23 -15.27
CA LYS A 412 -4.99 25.04 -16.49
C LYS A 412 -3.66 25.69 -16.79
#